data_f0a49ff1446a9913cd60157631e014f4
#
_entry.id   f0a49ff1446a9913cd60157631e014f4
#
_cell.length_a   1.000
_cell.length_b   1.000
_cell.length_c   1.000
_cell.angle_alpha   90.00
_cell.angle_beta   90.00
_cell.angle_gamma   90.00
#
_symmetry.space_group_name_H-M   'P 1'
#
loop_
_entity.id
_entity.type
_entity.pdbx_description
1 polymer ?
#
loop_
_entity_poly.entity_id
_entity_poly.type
_entity_poly.pdbx_seq_one_letter_code
_entity_poly.pdbx_strand_id
1 'polypeptide(L)'
;CCRLDVDMLGVRVMGMIDIQVLVAGTLFTGRNIEPITTAADPYQNIDFGVPFTGRPSALMFDYKCIVEQENWVWFAKGAAKPKKKELENGDIDEAEAYIYLQHRWEDEKGKIHSIRVGTGYERFSKSQEQWVNGHRVPIHYGDITGEPWYKDYMGFKGMQRAMNSRGKITLIQEEGWDGSLEPTHMVIVLTSGKMEAFVGHEDNALWIDNVCLIYDDEVAPVSSDSEQ
;
A
#
# COMPACT_ATOMS: atom_id res chain seq x y z
N CYS A 1 8.75 -11.62 12.89
CA CYS A 1 7.56 -11.20 12.13
C CYS A 1 7.05 -9.85 12.65
N CYS A 2 6.32 -9.15 11.82
CA CYS A 2 5.60 -7.91 12.15
C CYS A 2 4.11 -8.23 12.22
N ARG A 3 3.41 -7.72 13.24
CA ARG A 3 1.95 -7.77 13.35
C ARG A 3 1.40 -6.38 13.12
N LEU A 4 0.43 -6.27 12.23
CA LEU A 4 -0.28 -5.06 11.85
C LEU A 4 -1.74 -5.26 12.25
N ASP A 5 -2.24 -4.44 13.17
CA ASP A 5 -3.63 -4.52 13.66
C ASP A 5 -4.40 -3.29 13.22
N VAL A 6 -5.71 -3.43 13.04
CA VAL A 6 -6.62 -2.29 13.08
C VAL A 6 -7.03 -2.08 14.53
N ASP A 7 -6.72 -0.93 15.10
CA ASP A 7 -6.91 -0.67 16.54
C ASP A 7 -7.49 0.71 16.82
N MET A 8 -8.28 0.80 17.90
CA MET A 8 -8.87 2.03 18.40
C MET A 8 -7.96 2.64 19.47
N LEU A 9 -7.18 3.64 19.10
CA LEU A 9 -6.31 4.34 20.03
C LEU A 9 -7.05 5.45 20.76
N GLY A 10 -7.01 5.43 22.08
CA GLY A 10 -7.64 6.41 22.94
C GLY A 10 -6.64 7.22 23.76
N VAL A 11 -6.79 8.54 23.74
CA VAL A 11 -6.01 9.46 24.61
C VAL A 11 -6.97 10.36 25.36
N ARG A 12 -6.83 10.37 26.69
CA ARG A 12 -7.58 11.31 27.53
C ARG A 12 -6.76 12.57 27.81
N VAL A 13 -7.21 13.71 27.28
CA VAL A 13 -6.55 14.99 27.44
C VAL A 13 -7.12 15.71 28.65
N MET A 14 -6.26 16.08 29.61
CA MET A 14 -6.61 16.80 30.86
C MET A 14 -7.76 16.15 31.67
N GLY A 15 -7.97 14.84 31.50
CA GLY A 15 -9.04 14.13 32.19
C GLY A 15 -10.49 14.46 31.74
N MET A 16 -10.66 15.31 30.73
CA MET A 16 -11.96 15.81 30.29
C MET A 16 -12.31 15.50 28.83
N ILE A 17 -11.32 15.35 27.95
CA ILE A 17 -11.56 15.12 26.52
C ILE A 17 -11.00 13.75 26.17
N ASP A 18 -11.89 12.84 25.78
CA ASP A 18 -11.50 11.55 25.21
C ASP A 18 -11.35 11.72 23.69
N ILE A 19 -10.12 11.51 23.20
CA ILE A 19 -9.82 11.48 21.78
C ILE A 19 -9.68 10.02 21.39
N GLN A 20 -10.46 9.58 20.43
CA GLN A 20 -10.39 8.22 19.88
C GLN A 20 -10.09 8.30 18.39
N VAL A 21 -9.08 7.52 17.98
CA VAL A 21 -8.61 7.47 16.59
C VAL A 21 -8.46 6.01 16.20
N LEU A 22 -9.12 5.61 15.13
CA LEU A 22 -8.89 4.30 14.55
C LEU A 22 -7.69 4.35 13.61
N VAL A 23 -6.78 3.39 13.75
CA VAL A 23 -5.60 3.27 12.92
C VAL A 23 -5.48 1.84 12.38
N ALA A 24 -5.21 1.71 11.09
CA ALA A 24 -4.80 0.45 10.49
C ALA A 24 -3.29 0.35 10.51
N GLY A 25 -2.78 -0.74 11.10
CA GLY A 25 -1.36 -1.05 11.09
C GLY A 25 -0.86 -1.17 9.65
N THR A 26 0.18 -0.43 9.32
CA THR A 26 0.71 -0.35 7.96
C THR A 26 2.22 -0.38 7.98
N LEU A 27 2.79 -1.30 7.20
CA LEU A 27 4.22 -1.36 6.87
C LEU A 27 4.40 -0.82 5.44
N PHE A 28 5.26 0.17 5.26
CA PHE A 28 5.49 0.75 3.95
C PHE A 28 6.95 1.16 3.73
N THR A 29 7.35 1.25 2.45
CA THR A 29 8.63 1.86 2.08
C THR A 29 8.47 3.37 2.01
N GLY A 30 9.29 4.07 2.79
CA GLY A 30 9.22 5.51 2.92
C GLY A 30 9.52 5.96 4.34
N ARG A 31 9.04 7.12 4.71
CA ARG A 31 9.23 7.68 6.06
C ARG A 31 8.11 8.62 6.47
N ASN A 32 7.86 8.67 7.76
CA ASN A 32 7.05 9.72 8.36
C ASN A 32 7.92 10.95 8.66
N ILE A 33 7.39 12.13 8.38
CA ILE A 33 8.05 13.40 8.65
C ILE A 33 7.44 13.99 9.93
N GLU A 34 8.26 14.06 10.95
CA GLU A 34 7.88 14.65 12.25
C GLU A 34 8.15 16.16 12.29
N PRO A 35 7.38 16.93 13.08
CA PRO A 35 6.22 16.51 13.88
C PRO A 35 4.92 16.46 13.08
N ILE A 36 4.04 15.51 13.42
CA ILE A 36 2.68 15.47 12.87
C ILE A 36 1.84 16.51 13.60
N THR A 37 1.49 17.60 12.92
CA THR A 37 0.83 18.76 13.54
C THR A 37 -0.68 18.81 13.34
N THR A 38 -1.23 17.95 12.47
CA THR A 38 -2.68 17.89 12.19
C THR A 38 -3.14 16.50 11.79
N ALA A 39 -4.34 16.13 12.22
CA ALA A 39 -5.04 14.94 11.77
C ALA A 39 -6.00 15.21 10.59
N ALA A 40 -6.01 16.41 10.04
CA ALA A 40 -6.92 16.79 8.94
C ALA A 40 -6.59 15.99 7.66
N ASP A 41 -5.30 15.83 7.36
CA ASP A 41 -4.79 15.03 6.26
C ASP A 41 -3.63 14.16 6.80
N PRO A 42 -3.88 12.91 7.17
CA PRO A 42 -2.85 12.05 7.77
C PRO A 42 -1.72 11.70 6.80
N TYR A 43 -1.93 11.81 5.50
CA TYR A 43 -0.93 11.49 4.48
C TYR A 43 0.04 12.64 4.18
N GLN A 44 -0.24 13.86 4.66
CA GLN A 44 0.57 15.04 4.35
C GLN A 44 2.01 14.97 4.87
N ASN A 45 2.27 14.12 5.86
CA ASN A 45 3.58 13.95 6.47
C ASN A 45 4.25 12.64 6.07
N ILE A 46 3.75 11.96 5.04
CA ILE A 46 4.33 10.71 4.56
C ILE A 46 5.10 10.98 3.25
N ASP A 47 6.36 10.60 3.24
CA ASP A 47 7.22 10.55 2.07
C ASP A 47 7.24 9.10 1.56
N PHE A 48 6.37 8.78 0.61
CA PHE A 48 6.20 7.42 0.11
C PHE A 48 7.27 7.02 -0.90
N GLY A 49 7.75 5.82 -0.73
CA GLY A 49 8.69 5.15 -1.63
C GLY A 49 10.15 5.46 -1.32
N VAL A 50 10.99 4.66 -1.94
CA VAL A 50 12.45 4.74 -1.83
C VAL A 50 13.06 4.71 -3.22
N PRO A 51 14.25 5.29 -3.44
CA PRO A 51 14.99 5.13 -4.71
C PRO A 51 15.20 3.65 -5.03
N PHE A 52 14.88 3.26 -6.25
CA PHE A 52 14.97 1.88 -6.69
C PHE A 52 14.97 1.79 -8.22
N THR A 53 15.89 0.97 -8.78
CA THR A 53 16.06 0.80 -10.23
C THR A 53 15.90 -0.65 -10.71
N GLY A 54 15.60 -1.59 -9.79
CA GLY A 54 15.43 -3.01 -10.14
C GLY A 54 14.10 -3.30 -10.85
N ARG A 55 14.05 -4.47 -11.49
CA ARG A 55 12.85 -4.97 -12.18
C ARG A 55 12.48 -6.37 -11.66
N PRO A 56 11.98 -6.48 -10.41
CA PRO A 56 11.57 -7.77 -9.84
C PRO A 56 10.31 -8.30 -10.51
N SER A 57 10.17 -9.64 -10.57
CA SER A 57 8.98 -10.32 -11.07
C SER A 57 7.86 -10.40 -10.04
N ALA A 58 8.18 -10.39 -8.73
CA ALA A 58 7.19 -10.46 -7.67
C ALA A 58 7.70 -9.81 -6.36
N LEU A 59 6.75 -9.34 -5.55
CA LEU A 59 6.91 -9.16 -4.11
C LEU A 59 6.57 -10.48 -3.42
N MET A 60 7.45 -11.00 -2.57
CA MET A 60 7.23 -12.24 -1.83
C MET A 60 7.30 -11.98 -0.32
N PHE A 61 6.44 -12.63 0.44
CA PHE A 61 6.44 -12.60 1.90
C PHE A 61 5.74 -13.82 2.49
N ASP A 62 6.00 -14.11 3.75
CA ASP A 62 5.21 -15.04 4.55
C ASP A 62 4.11 -14.25 5.25
N TYR A 63 2.88 -14.81 5.29
CA TYR A 63 1.78 -14.12 5.96
C TYR A 63 0.78 -15.06 6.63
N LYS A 64 0.03 -14.50 7.55
CA LYS A 64 -1.28 -14.94 8.01
C LYS A 64 -2.14 -13.72 8.29
N CYS A 65 -3.46 -13.85 8.25
CA CYS A 65 -4.34 -12.72 8.51
C CYS A 65 -5.66 -13.14 9.17
N ILE A 66 -6.25 -12.19 9.87
CA ILE A 66 -7.65 -12.22 10.31
C ILE A 66 -8.36 -11.10 9.55
N VAL A 67 -9.43 -11.45 8.85
CA VAL A 67 -10.27 -10.53 8.09
C VAL A 67 -11.70 -10.82 8.45
N GLU A 68 -12.31 -9.89 9.16
CA GLU A 68 -13.70 -10.00 9.58
C GLU A 68 -14.65 -9.88 8.39
N GLN A 69 -15.71 -10.69 8.43
CA GLN A 69 -16.65 -10.81 7.30
C GLN A 69 -17.87 -9.90 7.44
N GLU A 70 -17.85 -9.02 8.41
CA GLU A 70 -18.92 -8.07 8.66
C GLU A 70 -18.83 -6.87 7.71
N ASN A 71 -19.98 -6.47 7.17
CA ASN A 71 -20.09 -5.37 6.21
C ASN A 71 -20.18 -3.98 6.87
N TRP A 72 -19.55 -3.80 8.01
CA TRP A 72 -19.49 -2.51 8.69
C TRP A 72 -18.07 -2.21 9.19
N VAL A 73 -17.80 -0.94 9.39
CA VAL A 73 -16.52 -0.44 9.90
C VAL A 73 -16.75 0.64 10.95
N TRP A 74 -15.75 0.87 11.80
CA TRP A 74 -15.69 2.05 12.62
C TRP A 74 -15.17 3.24 11.84
N PHE A 75 -15.73 4.41 12.12
CA PHE A 75 -15.16 5.71 11.81
C PHE A 75 -14.84 6.42 13.12
N ALA A 76 -13.57 6.68 13.40
CA ALA A 76 -13.12 7.36 14.62
C ALA A 76 -11.98 8.35 14.31
N LYS A 77 -12.31 9.65 14.36
CA LYS A 77 -11.38 10.74 14.07
C LYS A 77 -11.44 11.82 15.15
N GLY A 78 -10.66 11.64 16.23
CA GLY A 78 -10.47 12.65 17.26
C GLY A 78 -11.54 12.70 18.34
N ALA A 79 -12.02 13.90 18.73
CA ALA A 79 -12.90 14.11 19.88
C ALA A 79 -14.37 13.68 19.67
N ALA A 80 -14.77 13.38 18.45
CA ALA A 80 -16.09 12.85 18.17
C ALA A 80 -16.17 11.37 18.58
N LYS A 81 -17.33 10.94 19.11
CA LYS A 81 -17.53 9.52 19.42
C LYS A 81 -17.38 8.67 18.16
N PRO A 82 -16.73 7.50 18.24
CA PRO A 82 -16.70 6.54 17.16
C PRO A 82 -18.09 6.21 16.65
N LYS A 83 -18.20 6.02 15.34
CA LYS A 83 -19.48 5.68 14.68
C LYS A 83 -19.30 4.42 13.85
N LYS A 84 -20.25 3.51 13.92
CA LYS A 84 -20.36 2.41 12.96
C LYS A 84 -20.92 2.92 11.64
N LYS A 85 -20.33 2.45 10.53
CA LYS A 85 -20.76 2.72 9.16
C LYS A 85 -20.91 1.39 8.45
N GLU A 86 -22.07 1.13 7.88
CA GLU A 86 -22.26 -0.01 6.98
C GLU A 86 -21.60 0.27 5.63
N LEU A 87 -21.00 -0.77 5.08
CA LEU A 87 -20.41 -0.75 3.74
C LEU A 87 -21.44 -1.18 2.71
N GLU A 88 -21.41 -0.54 1.55
CA GLU A 88 -22.36 -0.81 0.48
C GLU A 88 -22.03 -2.15 -0.22
N ASN A 89 -23.05 -2.76 -0.82
CA ASN A 89 -22.93 -3.97 -1.65
C ASN A 89 -22.28 -5.19 -0.96
N GLY A 90 -22.34 -5.27 0.36
CA GLY A 90 -21.72 -6.37 1.11
C GLY A 90 -20.18 -6.31 1.11
N ASP A 91 -19.61 -5.15 0.90
CA ASP A 91 -18.16 -4.94 1.02
C ASP A 91 -17.69 -5.15 2.46
N ILE A 92 -16.43 -5.50 2.64
CA ILE A 92 -15.77 -5.73 3.94
C ILE A 92 -14.47 -4.96 3.99
N ASP A 93 -13.90 -4.76 5.17
CA ASP A 93 -12.56 -4.22 5.31
C ASP A 93 -11.52 -5.34 5.11
N GLU A 94 -10.77 -5.28 4.03
CA GLU A 94 -9.80 -6.30 3.63
C GLU A 94 -8.37 -5.85 3.95
N ALA A 95 -7.49 -6.78 4.29
CA ALA A 95 -6.07 -6.48 4.31
C ALA A 95 -5.54 -6.36 2.86
N GLU A 96 -4.50 -5.53 2.67
CA GLU A 96 -3.91 -5.28 1.34
C GLU A 96 -2.40 -5.45 1.35
N ALA A 97 -1.86 -5.92 0.22
CA ALA A 97 -0.45 -5.90 -0.10
C ALA A 97 -0.26 -5.36 -1.52
N TYR A 98 0.56 -4.33 -1.69
CA TYR A 98 0.88 -3.85 -3.03
C TYR A 98 2.29 -3.33 -3.17
N ILE A 99 2.78 -3.40 -4.40
CA ILE A 99 4.04 -2.82 -4.84
C ILE A 99 3.81 -2.01 -6.11
N TYR A 100 4.34 -0.80 -6.13
CA TYR A 100 4.38 0.06 -7.31
C TYR A 100 5.83 0.36 -7.67
N LEU A 101 6.19 0.15 -8.91
CA LEU A 101 7.42 0.63 -9.50
C LEU A 101 7.09 1.88 -10.32
N GLN A 102 7.77 2.96 -10.04
CA GLN A 102 7.46 4.27 -10.61
C GLN A 102 8.71 4.90 -11.22
N HIS A 103 8.54 5.51 -12.39
CA HIS A 103 9.52 6.43 -12.95
C HIS A 103 9.10 7.85 -12.55
N ARG A 104 9.83 8.46 -11.61
CA ARG A 104 9.50 9.79 -11.05
C ARG A 104 10.46 10.84 -11.54
N TRP A 105 9.93 12.06 -11.73
CA TRP A 105 10.71 13.27 -11.96
C TRP A 105 10.07 14.46 -11.24
N GLU A 106 10.83 15.52 -11.07
CA GLU A 106 10.37 16.78 -10.48
C GLU A 106 10.41 17.88 -11.53
N ASP A 107 9.33 18.66 -11.65
CA ASP A 107 9.29 19.81 -12.55
C ASP A 107 9.95 21.06 -11.91
N GLU A 108 10.12 22.12 -12.71
CA GLU A 108 10.70 23.39 -12.26
C GLU A 108 9.93 24.05 -11.11
N LYS A 109 8.66 23.71 -10.92
CA LYS A 109 7.78 24.23 -9.84
C LYS A 109 7.90 23.39 -8.57
N GLY A 110 8.61 22.26 -8.60
CA GLY A 110 8.75 21.34 -7.48
C GLY A 110 7.60 20.35 -7.34
N LYS A 111 6.83 20.13 -8.40
CA LYS A 111 5.82 19.05 -8.42
C LYS A 111 6.49 17.74 -8.81
N ILE A 112 6.08 16.68 -8.18
CA ILE A 112 6.54 15.33 -8.48
C ILE A 112 5.56 14.65 -9.42
N HIS A 113 6.03 14.26 -10.56
CA HIS A 113 5.32 13.50 -11.58
C HIS A 113 5.77 12.05 -11.56
N SER A 114 4.94 11.15 -12.07
CA SER A 114 5.24 9.73 -12.12
C SER A 114 4.57 9.05 -13.31
N ILE A 115 5.30 8.10 -13.91
CA ILE A 115 4.73 7.04 -14.77
C ILE A 115 4.79 5.74 -13.98
N ARG A 116 3.69 4.99 -13.96
CA ARG A 116 3.62 3.66 -13.36
C ARG A 116 4.32 2.65 -14.29
N VAL A 117 5.43 2.10 -13.83
CA VAL A 117 6.23 1.12 -14.58
C VAL A 117 5.74 -0.30 -14.33
N GLY A 118 5.45 -0.62 -13.06
CA GLY A 118 4.98 -1.95 -12.67
C GLY A 118 4.02 -1.88 -11.49
N THR A 119 3.09 -2.82 -11.45
CA THR A 119 2.06 -2.94 -10.39
C THR A 119 1.93 -4.38 -9.95
N GLY A 120 2.12 -4.65 -8.67
CA GLY A 120 1.66 -5.85 -7.99
C GLY A 120 0.64 -5.47 -6.94
N TYR A 121 -0.49 -6.16 -6.86
CA TYR A 121 -1.56 -5.81 -5.94
C TYR A 121 -2.39 -7.02 -5.56
N GLU A 122 -2.67 -7.16 -4.28
CA GLU A 122 -3.56 -8.19 -3.75
C GLU A 122 -4.35 -7.68 -2.56
N ARG A 123 -5.58 -8.18 -2.41
CA ARG A 123 -6.45 -8.04 -1.26
C ARG A 123 -6.74 -9.39 -0.65
N PHE A 124 -6.66 -9.45 0.66
CA PHE A 124 -7.00 -10.64 1.44
C PHE A 124 -8.40 -10.46 2.00
N SER A 125 -9.37 -11.12 1.34
CA SER A 125 -10.80 -11.02 1.69
C SER A 125 -11.28 -12.09 2.65
N LYS A 126 -10.39 -12.98 3.10
CA LYS A 126 -10.70 -14.08 4.03
C LYS A 126 -9.57 -14.27 5.00
N SER A 127 -9.91 -14.67 6.21
CA SER A 127 -8.92 -15.05 7.21
C SER A 127 -8.07 -16.23 6.74
N GLN A 128 -6.77 -16.13 6.99
CA GLN A 128 -5.78 -17.16 6.80
C GLN A 128 -5.03 -17.33 8.12
N GLU A 129 -5.50 -18.25 8.96
CA GLU A 129 -4.98 -18.41 10.34
C GLU A 129 -3.62 -19.10 10.40
N GLN A 130 -3.32 -19.96 9.42
CA GLN A 130 -2.03 -20.64 9.31
C GLN A 130 -1.07 -19.82 8.44
N TRP A 131 0.22 -19.87 8.76
CA TRP A 131 1.24 -19.24 7.94
C TRP A 131 1.23 -19.79 6.52
N VAL A 132 1.16 -18.90 5.54
CA VAL A 132 1.47 -19.15 4.15
C VAL A 132 2.88 -18.67 3.90
N ASN A 133 3.79 -19.57 3.61
CA ASN A 133 5.20 -19.25 3.37
C ASN A 133 5.46 -19.04 1.87
N GLY A 134 6.23 -17.99 1.55
CA GLY A 134 6.64 -17.70 0.19
C GLY A 134 5.49 -17.27 -0.72
N HIS A 135 4.48 -16.60 -0.17
CA HIS A 135 3.39 -16.02 -0.96
C HIS A 135 3.91 -14.95 -1.91
N ARG A 136 3.50 -15.02 -3.18
CA ARG A 136 3.98 -14.12 -4.23
C ARG A 136 2.87 -13.25 -4.77
N VAL A 137 3.09 -11.94 -4.77
CA VAL A 137 2.28 -10.95 -5.47
C VAL A 137 3.03 -10.60 -6.76
N PRO A 138 2.60 -11.10 -7.93
CA PRO A 138 3.29 -10.86 -9.20
C PRO A 138 3.26 -9.37 -9.57
N ILE A 139 4.33 -8.91 -10.21
CA ILE A 139 4.45 -7.53 -10.69
C ILE A 139 4.21 -7.51 -12.21
N HIS A 140 3.17 -6.83 -12.62
CA HIS A 140 2.80 -6.65 -14.02
C HIS A 140 3.33 -5.32 -14.52
N TYR A 141 4.08 -5.35 -15.61
CA TYR A 141 4.74 -4.19 -16.19
C TYR A 141 3.88 -3.57 -17.30
N GLY A 142 3.76 -2.24 -17.28
CA GLY A 142 2.97 -1.47 -18.24
C GLY A 142 1.51 -1.27 -17.82
N ASP A 143 0.67 -0.97 -18.80
CA ASP A 143 -0.75 -0.70 -18.59
C ASP A 143 -1.53 -2.00 -18.34
N ILE A 144 -2.10 -2.12 -17.16
CA ILE A 144 -2.89 -3.27 -16.72
C ILE A 144 -4.40 -3.04 -16.83
N THR A 145 -4.85 -1.87 -17.26
CA THR A 145 -6.28 -1.50 -17.24
C THR A 145 -7.15 -2.32 -18.19
N GLY A 146 -6.56 -2.93 -19.21
CA GLY A 146 -7.23 -3.83 -20.14
C GLY A 146 -7.29 -5.29 -19.69
N GLU A 147 -6.66 -5.64 -18.57
CA GLU A 147 -6.58 -7.02 -18.11
C GLU A 147 -7.88 -7.48 -17.42
N PRO A 148 -8.33 -8.75 -17.63
CA PRO A 148 -9.59 -9.24 -17.06
C PRO A 148 -9.64 -9.24 -15.54
N TRP A 149 -8.48 -9.30 -14.88
CA TRP A 149 -8.33 -9.29 -13.42
C TRP A 149 -8.13 -7.90 -12.82
N TYR A 150 -7.96 -6.86 -13.67
CA TYR A 150 -7.83 -5.49 -13.20
C TYR A 150 -9.03 -5.05 -12.35
N LYS A 151 -8.75 -4.27 -11.33
CA LYS A 151 -9.76 -3.61 -10.49
C LYS A 151 -9.37 -2.14 -10.31
N ASP A 152 -10.34 -1.26 -10.26
CA ASP A 152 -10.13 0.19 -10.15
C ASP A 152 -9.23 0.60 -9.00
N TYR A 153 -9.24 -0.17 -7.90
CA TYR A 153 -8.36 0.10 -6.76
C TYR A 153 -6.87 -0.16 -7.03
N MET A 154 -6.50 -0.86 -8.11
CA MET A 154 -5.12 -1.07 -8.56
C MET A 154 -4.58 0.14 -9.34
N GLY A 155 -5.46 1.02 -9.78
CA GLY A 155 -5.13 2.23 -10.55
C GLY A 155 -4.51 3.36 -9.74
N PHE A 156 -4.59 4.55 -10.28
CA PHE A 156 -4.01 5.74 -9.66
C PHE A 156 -4.90 6.24 -8.52
N LYS A 157 -4.43 6.10 -7.28
CA LYS A 157 -5.21 6.47 -6.09
C LYS A 157 -5.16 7.96 -5.75
N GLY A 158 -4.19 8.70 -6.28
CA GLY A 158 -4.04 10.14 -6.01
C GLY A 158 -3.74 10.50 -4.55
N MET A 159 -3.28 9.55 -3.74
CA MET A 159 -3.01 9.77 -2.30
C MET A 159 -1.53 9.81 -1.97
N GLN A 160 -0.68 9.20 -2.79
CA GLN A 160 0.74 9.10 -2.50
C GLN A 160 1.43 10.45 -2.62
N ARG A 161 2.29 10.72 -1.66
CA ARG A 161 3.06 11.96 -1.58
C ARG A 161 4.53 11.62 -1.47
N ALA A 162 5.38 12.54 -1.87
CA ALA A 162 6.82 12.44 -1.68
C ALA A 162 7.44 13.80 -1.42
N MET A 163 8.62 13.81 -0.82
CA MET A 163 9.38 15.01 -0.57
C MET A 163 10.08 15.45 -1.87
N ASN A 164 9.86 16.69 -2.27
CA ASN A 164 10.56 17.27 -3.40
C ASN A 164 11.97 17.78 -3.01
N SER A 165 12.74 18.22 -4.00
CA SER A 165 14.11 18.76 -3.81
C SER A 165 14.19 19.97 -2.87
N ARG A 166 13.06 20.64 -2.65
CA ARG A 166 12.94 21.81 -1.75
C ARG A 166 12.52 21.43 -0.33
N GLY A 167 12.45 20.13 0.00
CA GLY A 167 12.06 19.63 1.31
C GLY A 167 10.56 19.73 1.61
N LYS A 168 9.72 19.89 0.58
CA LYS A 168 8.26 19.97 0.74
C LYS A 168 7.60 18.67 0.31
N ILE A 169 6.70 18.13 1.14
CA ILE A 169 5.84 17.02 0.77
C ILE A 169 4.78 17.48 -0.23
N THR A 170 4.74 16.84 -1.39
CA THR A 170 3.79 17.12 -2.47
C THR A 170 3.13 15.85 -2.97
N LEU A 171 1.94 15.98 -3.55
CA LEU A 171 1.25 14.87 -4.17
C LEU A 171 2.06 14.37 -5.38
N ILE A 172 2.19 13.05 -5.52
CA ILE A 172 2.75 12.42 -6.71
C ILE A 172 1.66 12.40 -7.78
N GLN A 173 1.91 13.05 -8.91
CA GLN A 173 0.99 13.07 -10.04
C GLN A 173 1.31 11.90 -10.96
N GLU A 174 0.52 10.81 -10.85
CA GLU A 174 0.64 9.68 -11.76
C GLU A 174 -0.08 10.02 -13.08
N GLU A 175 0.66 10.00 -14.20
CA GLU A 175 0.21 10.52 -15.50
C GLU A 175 -0.05 9.42 -16.54
N GLY A 176 0.35 8.19 -16.26
CA GLY A 176 0.18 7.09 -17.19
C GLY A 176 0.94 5.83 -16.80
N TRP A 177 1.00 4.91 -17.76
CA TRP A 177 1.62 3.61 -17.64
C TRP A 177 2.65 3.42 -18.74
N ASP A 178 3.85 2.97 -18.40
CA ASP A 178 4.86 2.54 -19.38
C ASP A 178 5.81 1.52 -18.74
N GLY A 179 5.63 0.25 -19.08
CA GLY A 179 6.46 -0.85 -18.59
C GLY A 179 7.87 -0.88 -19.17
N SER A 180 8.19 -0.09 -20.18
CA SER A 180 9.52 -0.02 -20.80
C SER A 180 10.49 0.91 -20.08
N LEU A 181 9.96 1.85 -19.28
CA LEU A 181 10.80 2.80 -18.54
C LEU A 181 11.56 2.12 -17.40
N GLU A 182 12.75 2.61 -17.09
CA GLU A 182 13.47 2.21 -15.89
C GLU A 182 12.80 2.79 -14.64
N PRO A 183 12.51 1.99 -13.61
CA PRO A 183 12.03 2.50 -12.34
C PRO A 183 13.06 3.43 -11.70
N THR A 184 12.62 4.47 -11.05
CA THR A 184 13.45 5.33 -10.19
C THR A 184 13.09 5.20 -8.73
N HIS A 185 11.86 4.73 -8.46
CA HIS A 185 11.32 4.56 -7.11
C HIS A 185 10.45 3.31 -6.99
N MET A 186 10.42 2.77 -5.78
CA MET A 186 9.55 1.66 -5.38
C MET A 186 8.71 2.08 -4.18
N VAL A 187 7.43 1.75 -4.23
CA VAL A 187 6.49 1.84 -3.10
C VAL A 187 6.00 0.45 -2.79
N ILE A 188 6.23 -0.03 -1.58
CA ILE A 188 5.58 -1.23 -1.02
C ILE A 188 4.70 -0.78 0.12
N VAL A 189 3.50 -1.31 0.19
CA VAL A 189 2.58 -1.14 1.32
C VAL A 189 1.94 -2.48 1.65
N LEU A 190 1.94 -2.81 2.93
CA LEU A 190 1.29 -3.96 3.52
C LEU A 190 0.46 -3.41 4.68
N THR A 191 -0.86 -3.62 4.65
CA THR A 191 -1.76 -3.01 5.63
C THR A 191 -2.85 -3.97 6.08
N SER A 192 -3.25 -3.88 7.34
CA SER A 192 -4.32 -4.69 7.93
C SER A 192 -5.73 -4.25 7.53
N GLY A 193 -5.89 -3.10 6.87
CA GLY A 193 -7.19 -2.59 6.39
C GLY A 193 -7.04 -1.78 5.11
N LYS A 194 -8.02 -1.89 4.21
CA LYS A 194 -8.05 -1.18 2.90
C LYS A 194 -8.70 0.19 2.96
N MET A 195 -9.35 0.51 4.07
CA MET A 195 -10.15 1.71 4.19
C MET A 195 -9.28 2.96 4.28
N GLU A 196 -9.90 4.10 4.05
CA GLU A 196 -9.24 5.40 4.27
C GLU A 196 -8.87 5.60 5.75
N ALA A 197 -8.00 6.53 6.02
CA ALA A 197 -7.57 6.84 7.37
C ALA A 197 -8.75 7.09 8.33
N PHE A 198 -8.64 6.57 9.54
CA PHE A 198 -9.65 6.63 10.61
C PHE A 198 -10.90 5.76 10.39
N VAL A 199 -10.86 4.88 9.39
CA VAL A 199 -11.92 3.92 9.06
C VAL A 199 -11.34 2.52 9.04
N GLY A 200 -12.05 1.53 9.58
CA GLY A 200 -11.62 0.13 9.55
C GLY A 200 -12.40 -0.77 10.48
N HIS A 201 -12.17 -2.07 10.37
CA HIS A 201 -12.71 -3.08 11.28
C HIS A 201 -11.66 -3.45 12.33
N GLU A 202 -11.98 -3.19 13.61
CA GLU A 202 -11.03 -3.23 14.75
C GLU A 202 -10.38 -4.61 14.99
N ASP A 203 -11.04 -5.68 14.56
CA ASP A 203 -10.53 -7.05 14.75
C ASP A 203 -9.66 -7.56 13.58
N ASN A 204 -9.49 -6.75 12.52
CA ASN A 204 -8.62 -7.13 11.42
C ASN A 204 -7.14 -7.07 11.81
N ALA A 205 -6.38 -8.08 11.38
CA ALA A 205 -4.95 -8.17 11.64
C ALA A 205 -4.21 -8.86 10.50
N LEU A 206 -2.97 -8.42 10.24
CA LEU A 206 -2.07 -9.01 9.25
C LEU A 206 -0.70 -9.25 9.91
N TRP A 207 -0.19 -10.48 9.84
CA TRP A 207 1.17 -10.83 10.25
C TRP A 207 2.01 -11.08 9.01
N ILE A 208 3.21 -10.53 9.01
CA ILE A 208 4.13 -10.56 7.88
C ILE A 208 5.53 -10.93 8.35
N ASP A 209 6.20 -11.76 7.55
CA ASP A 209 7.61 -12.09 7.72
C ASP A 209 8.29 -12.28 6.35
N ASN A 210 9.63 -12.34 6.35
CA ASN A 210 10.45 -12.69 5.19
C ASN A 210 10.13 -11.92 3.90
N VAL A 211 9.84 -10.60 4.01
CA VAL A 211 9.54 -9.76 2.84
C VAL A 211 10.77 -9.65 1.95
N CYS A 212 10.64 -10.01 0.68
CA CYS A 212 11.71 -9.89 -0.31
C CYS A 212 11.17 -9.66 -1.73
N LEU A 213 12.06 -9.27 -2.62
CA LEU A 213 11.80 -9.14 -4.05
C LEU A 213 12.34 -10.35 -4.78
N ILE A 214 11.52 -10.90 -5.69
CA ILE A 214 11.90 -12.03 -6.53
C ILE A 214 12.27 -11.50 -7.91
N TYR A 215 13.39 -12.01 -8.43
CA TYR A 215 13.85 -11.79 -9.78
C TYR A 215 13.86 -13.17 -10.45
N ASP A 216 12.98 -13.37 -11.41
CA ASP A 216 13.07 -14.58 -12.23
C ASP A 216 14.27 -14.37 -13.17
N ASP A 217 15.23 -15.30 -13.13
CA ASP A 217 16.31 -15.32 -14.10
C ASP A 217 15.66 -15.42 -15.50
N GLU A 218 16.04 -14.54 -16.42
CA GLU A 218 15.67 -14.71 -17.83
C GLU A 218 16.10 -16.11 -18.22
N VAL A 219 15.13 -16.95 -18.60
CA VAL A 219 15.43 -18.25 -19.21
C VAL A 219 16.27 -17.95 -20.43
N ALA A 220 17.57 -18.23 -20.36
CA ALA A 220 18.47 -18.06 -21.48
C ALA A 220 17.84 -18.71 -22.71
N PRO A 221 17.79 -18.03 -23.86
CA PRO A 221 17.20 -18.62 -25.05
C PRO A 221 17.88 -19.95 -25.30
N VAL A 222 17.05 -21.01 -25.38
CA VAL A 222 17.54 -22.36 -25.74
C VAL A 222 18.24 -22.19 -27.09
N SER A 223 19.57 -22.28 -27.09
CA SER A 223 20.34 -22.31 -28.33
C SER A 223 19.90 -23.55 -29.11
N SER A 224 19.19 -23.32 -30.20
CA SER A 224 18.91 -24.34 -31.19
C SER A 224 20.20 -24.65 -31.99
N ASP A 225 21.13 -25.34 -31.36
CA ASP A 225 22.29 -25.91 -32.04
C ASP A 225 22.39 -27.41 -31.70
N SER A 226 21.69 -28.19 -32.51
CA SER A 226 22.10 -29.57 -32.75
C SER A 226 21.37 -30.13 -33.98
N GLU A 227 21.88 -29.77 -35.14
CA GLU A 227 21.81 -30.64 -36.29
C GLU A 227 23.14 -30.57 -37.01
N GLN A 228 23.97 -31.59 -36.80
CA GLN A 228 24.79 -32.21 -37.80
C GLN A 228 24.97 -33.70 -37.45
#